data_ed733d41d3b430eb7615c94feedf5a1b
#
_entry.id   ed733d41d3b430eb7615c94feedf5a1b
#
_cell.length_a   1.000
_cell.length_b   1.000
_cell.length_c   1.000
_cell.angle_alpha   90.00
_cell.angle_beta   90.00
_cell.angle_gamma   90.00
#
_symmetry.space_group_name_H-M   'P 1'
#
loop_
_entity.id
_entity.type
_entity.pdbx_description
1 polymer ?
#
loop_
_entity_poly.entity_id
_entity_poly.type
_entity_poly.pdbx_seq_one_letter_code
_entity_poly.pdbx_strand_id
1 'polypeptide(L)'
;MPEIKACLFDLDGVIVDTARYHYRAWKQLANDIGFDITEEDNERLKGVSRMRSLDIILEIGGVELDQKTKVKLAEMKNLRYVEDISLMDKTEILPGVEQFIQELKDSGIKVGLGSASKNSTMILEKINMLHYFDCIVDGNKIENAKPDPEVFLKGAAELNMSPENCAVFEDAIAGIEAARNAGMVCIGIGSVTTLQNADLVMSSFEGITWQIIKEKINNL
;
A
#
# COMPACT_ATOMS: atom_id res chain seq x y z
N MET A 1 20.79 -16.86 -1.73
CA MET A 1 19.79 -15.97 -2.33
C MET A 1 20.44 -14.72 -2.90
N PRO A 2 19.82 -14.03 -3.86
CA PRO A 2 20.32 -12.74 -4.33
C PRO A 2 20.40 -11.73 -3.17
N GLU A 3 21.38 -10.85 -3.21
CA GLU A 3 21.54 -9.78 -2.23
C GLU A 3 20.46 -8.72 -2.41
N ILE A 4 19.67 -8.40 -1.38
CA ILE A 4 18.69 -7.32 -1.44
C ILE A 4 19.40 -5.97 -1.43
N LYS A 5 19.09 -5.15 -2.43
CA LYS A 5 19.67 -3.81 -2.67
C LYS A 5 18.63 -2.70 -2.69
N ALA A 6 17.35 -3.06 -2.79
CA ALA A 6 16.25 -2.12 -2.74
C ALA A 6 15.07 -2.69 -1.93
N CYS A 7 14.36 -1.80 -1.24
CA CYS A 7 13.12 -2.09 -0.55
C CYS A 7 12.00 -1.21 -1.11
N LEU A 8 10.90 -1.83 -1.52
CA LEU A 8 9.70 -1.16 -2.00
C LEU A 8 8.61 -1.29 -0.92
N PHE A 9 7.97 -0.20 -0.60
CA PHE A 9 6.94 -0.14 0.43
C PHE A 9 5.58 0.16 -0.20
N ASP A 10 4.53 -0.56 0.22
CA ASP A 10 3.21 0.00 0.08
C ASP A 10 3.04 1.20 1.03
N LEU A 11 1.97 1.94 0.89
CA LEU A 11 1.69 3.13 1.69
C LEU A 11 0.72 2.82 2.83
N ASP A 12 -0.50 2.39 2.43
CA ASP A 12 -1.65 2.25 3.30
C ASP A 12 -1.53 0.97 4.14
N GLY A 13 -1.47 1.06 5.47
CA GLY A 13 -1.25 -0.10 6.34
C GLY A 13 0.21 -0.53 6.50
N VAL A 14 1.16 0.11 5.76
CA VAL A 14 2.60 -0.15 5.85
C VAL A 14 3.36 1.06 6.38
N ILE A 15 3.19 2.22 5.76
CA ILE A 15 3.82 3.49 6.19
C ILE A 15 2.90 4.26 7.14
N VAL A 16 1.61 4.33 6.81
CA VAL A 16 0.57 5.07 7.53
C VAL A 16 -0.69 4.24 7.71
N ASP A 17 -1.47 4.53 8.74
CA ASP A 17 -2.81 3.97 8.90
C ASP A 17 -3.87 4.90 8.29
N THR A 18 -4.15 4.71 7.00
CA THR A 18 -5.21 5.43 6.30
C THR A 18 -6.52 4.65 6.20
N ALA A 19 -6.58 3.42 6.71
CA ALA A 19 -7.76 2.55 6.62
C ALA A 19 -9.03 3.24 7.15
N ARG A 20 -8.92 3.98 8.27
CA ARG A 20 -10.03 4.74 8.87
C ARG A 20 -10.57 5.85 7.97
N TYR A 21 -9.69 6.54 7.21
CA TYR A 21 -10.09 7.60 6.27
C TYR A 21 -10.77 7.00 5.04
N HIS A 22 -10.24 5.88 4.52
CA HIS A 22 -10.86 5.12 3.45
C HIS A 22 -12.24 4.62 3.84
N TYR A 23 -12.36 3.97 5.02
CA TYR A 23 -13.64 3.48 5.54
C TYR A 23 -14.67 4.60 5.67
N ARG A 24 -14.32 5.72 6.31
CA ARG A 24 -15.22 6.86 6.48
C ARG A 24 -15.76 7.37 5.14
N ALA A 25 -14.86 7.57 4.17
CA ALA A 25 -15.26 8.11 2.87
C ALA A 25 -16.10 7.12 2.05
N TRP A 26 -15.81 5.81 2.12
CA TRP A 26 -16.60 4.78 1.46
C TRP A 26 -17.95 4.56 2.15
N LYS A 27 -17.99 4.53 3.49
CA LYS A 27 -19.23 4.41 4.26
C LYS A 27 -20.18 5.56 3.97
N GLN A 28 -19.66 6.78 3.93
CA GLN A 28 -20.47 7.94 3.58
C GLN A 28 -21.04 7.83 2.16
N LEU A 29 -20.22 7.37 1.19
CA LEU A 29 -20.73 7.15 -0.17
C LEU A 29 -21.82 6.08 -0.22
N ALA A 30 -21.63 4.95 0.47
CA ALA A 30 -22.62 3.87 0.55
C ALA A 30 -23.95 4.40 1.13
N ASN A 31 -23.90 5.18 2.21
CA ASN A 31 -25.06 5.80 2.81
C ASN A 31 -25.78 6.78 1.86
N ASP A 32 -25.02 7.58 1.09
CA ASP A 32 -25.62 8.52 0.11
C ASP A 32 -26.40 7.78 -1.00
N ILE A 33 -26.03 6.53 -1.29
CA ILE A 33 -26.70 5.70 -2.31
C ILE A 33 -27.63 4.62 -1.72
N GLY A 34 -27.90 4.68 -0.39
CA GLY A 34 -29.01 4.00 0.25
C GLY A 34 -28.68 2.70 0.99
N PHE A 35 -27.41 2.38 1.25
CA PHE A 35 -26.99 1.22 2.07
C PHE A 35 -25.81 1.56 2.99
N ASP A 36 -25.44 0.62 3.86
CA ASP A 36 -24.31 0.79 4.78
C ASP A 36 -23.26 -0.31 4.55
N ILE A 37 -22.03 -0.05 4.99
CA ILE A 37 -20.91 -1.00 4.97
C ILE A 37 -20.26 -1.09 6.34
N THR A 38 -19.66 -2.23 6.63
CA THR A 38 -18.94 -2.51 7.87
C THR A 38 -17.43 -2.30 7.72
N GLU A 39 -16.70 -2.32 8.84
CA GLU A 39 -15.23 -2.33 8.81
C GLU A 39 -14.68 -3.61 8.16
N GLU A 40 -15.37 -4.76 8.31
CA GLU A 40 -15.00 -6.01 7.64
C GLU A 40 -15.11 -5.89 6.12
N ASP A 41 -16.13 -5.19 5.62
CA ASP A 41 -16.26 -4.90 4.19
C ASP A 41 -15.08 -4.04 3.70
N ASN A 42 -14.60 -3.09 4.51
CA ASN A 42 -13.46 -2.26 4.17
C ASN A 42 -12.15 -3.04 4.02
N GLU A 43 -11.97 -4.15 4.75
CA GLU A 43 -10.79 -5.02 4.58
C GLU A 43 -10.66 -5.57 3.15
N ARG A 44 -11.80 -5.80 2.46
CA ARG A 44 -11.84 -6.28 1.06
C ARG A 44 -11.35 -5.23 0.06
N LEU A 45 -11.22 -3.97 0.49
CA LEU A 45 -10.82 -2.84 -0.35
C LEU A 45 -9.32 -2.55 -0.29
N LYS A 46 -8.57 -3.21 0.58
CA LYS A 46 -7.13 -3.00 0.75
C LYS A 46 -6.34 -3.43 -0.49
N GLY A 47 -5.36 -2.62 -0.84
CA GLY A 47 -4.41 -2.90 -1.93
C GLY A 47 -4.99 -2.81 -3.35
N VAL A 48 -6.30 -2.58 -3.53
CA VAL A 48 -6.93 -2.52 -4.85
C VAL A 48 -7.16 -1.08 -5.34
N SER A 49 -7.41 -0.91 -6.64
CA SER A 49 -7.65 0.40 -7.22
C SER A 49 -8.98 1.02 -6.73
N ARG A 50 -9.08 2.36 -6.76
CA ARG A 50 -10.30 3.10 -6.41
C ARG A 50 -11.55 2.60 -7.16
N MET A 51 -11.41 2.30 -8.45
CA MET A 51 -12.55 1.81 -9.23
C MET A 51 -12.96 0.40 -8.82
N ARG A 52 -11.99 -0.49 -8.54
CA ARG A 52 -12.28 -1.83 -8.03
C ARG A 52 -12.91 -1.77 -6.62
N SER A 53 -12.44 -0.87 -5.76
CA SER A 53 -13.08 -0.63 -4.45
C SER A 53 -14.54 -0.22 -4.61
N LEU A 54 -14.83 0.70 -5.54
CA LEU A 54 -16.23 1.09 -5.82
C LEU A 54 -17.06 -0.09 -6.31
N ASP A 55 -16.54 -0.92 -7.21
CA ASP A 55 -17.25 -2.10 -7.70
C ASP A 55 -17.60 -3.05 -6.54
N ILE A 56 -16.65 -3.31 -5.64
CA ILE A 56 -16.89 -4.14 -4.44
C ILE A 56 -17.97 -3.52 -3.54
N ILE A 57 -17.93 -2.21 -3.30
CA ILE A 57 -18.95 -1.49 -2.53
C ILE A 57 -20.34 -1.63 -3.16
N LEU A 58 -20.44 -1.46 -4.47
CA LEU A 58 -21.70 -1.61 -5.21
C LEU A 58 -22.21 -3.05 -5.20
N GLU A 59 -21.31 -4.05 -5.30
CA GLU A 59 -21.63 -5.47 -5.14
C GLU A 59 -22.27 -5.75 -3.75
N ILE A 60 -21.68 -5.17 -2.66
CA ILE A 60 -22.23 -5.30 -1.30
C ILE A 60 -23.63 -4.72 -1.19
N GLY A 61 -23.87 -3.54 -1.78
CA GLY A 61 -25.17 -2.87 -1.78
C GLY A 61 -26.18 -3.46 -2.77
N GLY A 62 -25.77 -4.39 -3.65
CA GLY A 62 -26.64 -4.91 -4.72
C GLY A 62 -27.04 -3.83 -5.74
N VAL A 63 -26.17 -2.84 -5.96
CA VAL A 63 -26.44 -1.68 -6.81
C VAL A 63 -25.69 -1.79 -8.13
N GLU A 64 -26.39 -1.69 -9.24
CA GLU A 64 -25.82 -1.63 -10.58
C GLU A 64 -25.87 -0.21 -11.14
N LEU A 65 -24.75 0.30 -11.61
CA LEU A 65 -24.60 1.65 -12.16
C LEU A 65 -23.81 1.62 -13.48
N ASP A 66 -24.12 2.56 -14.35
CA ASP A 66 -23.33 2.80 -15.55
C ASP A 66 -21.95 3.37 -15.25
N GLN A 67 -21.00 3.18 -16.16
CA GLN A 67 -19.62 3.58 -15.98
C GLN A 67 -19.43 5.08 -15.70
N LYS A 68 -20.24 5.94 -16.31
CA LYS A 68 -20.17 7.39 -16.11
C LYS A 68 -20.57 7.78 -14.68
N THR A 69 -21.59 7.13 -14.14
CA THR A 69 -22.02 7.32 -12.76
C THR A 69 -20.97 6.80 -11.78
N LYS A 70 -20.39 5.62 -12.04
CA LYS A 70 -19.30 5.07 -11.21
C LYS A 70 -18.11 6.03 -11.12
N VAL A 71 -17.67 6.60 -12.24
CA VAL A 71 -16.57 7.57 -12.25
C VAL A 71 -16.88 8.78 -11.35
N LYS A 72 -18.09 9.36 -11.48
CA LYS A 72 -18.50 10.49 -10.65
C LYS A 72 -18.51 10.15 -9.15
N LEU A 73 -19.04 8.98 -8.78
CA LEU A 73 -19.07 8.53 -7.38
C LEU A 73 -17.67 8.32 -6.82
N ALA A 74 -16.77 7.72 -7.62
CA ALA A 74 -15.38 7.53 -7.23
C ALA A 74 -14.64 8.88 -7.02
N GLU A 75 -14.95 9.89 -7.84
CA GLU A 75 -14.44 11.25 -7.69
C GLU A 75 -15.00 11.92 -6.43
N MET A 76 -16.29 11.84 -6.18
CA MET A 76 -16.93 12.37 -4.97
C MET A 76 -16.32 11.76 -3.70
N LYS A 77 -16.19 10.43 -3.67
CA LYS A 77 -15.50 9.75 -2.55
C LYS A 77 -14.07 10.25 -2.37
N ASN A 78 -13.35 10.44 -3.48
CA ASN A 78 -11.97 10.92 -3.40
C ASN A 78 -11.86 12.34 -2.85
N LEU A 79 -12.76 13.24 -3.21
CA LEU A 79 -12.77 14.60 -2.65
C LEU A 79 -12.89 14.57 -1.13
N ARG A 80 -13.82 13.79 -0.58
CA ARG A 80 -13.97 13.60 0.88
C ARG A 80 -12.72 13.01 1.53
N TYR A 81 -12.15 11.99 0.89
CA TYR A 81 -10.92 11.38 1.36
C TYR A 81 -9.75 12.38 1.39
N VAL A 82 -9.62 13.22 0.34
CA VAL A 82 -8.60 14.26 0.26
C VAL A 82 -8.77 15.33 1.35
N GLU A 83 -10.01 15.71 1.67
CA GLU A 83 -10.29 16.62 2.80
C GLU A 83 -9.74 16.04 4.11
N ASP A 84 -10.04 14.76 4.39
CA ASP A 84 -9.57 14.08 5.60
C ASP A 84 -8.03 13.97 5.65
N ILE A 85 -7.39 13.46 4.58
CA ILE A 85 -5.93 13.27 4.56
C ILE A 85 -5.16 14.60 4.49
N SER A 86 -5.80 15.69 4.10
CA SER A 86 -5.19 17.02 4.13
C SER A 86 -4.82 17.48 5.54
N LEU A 87 -5.45 16.89 6.55
CA LEU A 87 -5.23 17.17 7.97
C LEU A 87 -4.22 16.22 8.62
N MET A 88 -3.70 15.24 7.88
CA MET A 88 -2.69 14.30 8.38
C MET A 88 -1.41 15.02 8.77
N ASP A 89 -0.71 14.46 9.75
CA ASP A 89 0.62 14.87 10.17
C ASP A 89 1.48 13.63 10.53
N LYS A 90 2.65 13.86 11.08
CA LYS A 90 3.60 12.79 11.43
C LYS A 90 3.07 11.76 12.44
N THR A 91 2.03 12.05 13.19
CA THR A 91 1.43 11.10 14.15
C THR A 91 0.71 9.93 13.47
N GLU A 92 0.48 10.03 12.16
CA GLU A 92 -0.10 8.97 11.34
C GLU A 92 0.93 7.92 10.88
N ILE A 93 2.23 8.19 11.05
CA ILE A 93 3.28 7.23 10.70
C ILE A 93 3.18 6.03 11.65
N LEU A 94 3.16 4.83 11.07
CA LEU A 94 3.11 3.60 11.86
C LEU A 94 4.40 3.42 12.68
N PRO A 95 4.30 2.83 13.88
CA PRO A 95 5.42 2.68 14.80
C PRO A 95 6.62 1.95 14.16
N GLY A 96 7.81 2.54 14.31
CA GLY A 96 9.08 1.97 13.83
C GLY A 96 9.40 2.25 12.35
N VAL A 97 8.44 2.71 11.55
CA VAL A 97 8.61 2.91 10.09
C VAL A 97 9.72 3.91 9.77
N GLU A 98 9.67 5.11 10.35
CA GLU A 98 10.67 6.16 10.05
C GLU A 98 12.09 5.69 10.39
N GLN A 99 12.25 5.03 11.55
CA GLN A 99 13.54 4.51 11.98
C GLN A 99 14.06 3.41 11.06
N PHE A 100 13.17 2.48 10.66
CA PHE A 100 13.53 1.39 9.77
C PHE A 100 13.95 1.88 8.37
N ILE A 101 13.21 2.83 7.81
CA ILE A 101 13.55 3.43 6.50
C ILE A 101 14.87 4.19 6.58
N GLN A 102 15.12 4.94 7.66
CA GLN A 102 16.41 5.62 7.87
C GLN A 102 17.56 4.60 7.93
N GLU A 103 17.40 3.49 8.66
CA GLU A 103 18.41 2.43 8.72
C GLU A 103 18.72 1.81 7.35
N LEU A 104 17.70 1.59 6.52
CA LEU A 104 17.89 1.13 5.14
C LEU A 104 18.76 2.08 4.34
N LYS A 105 18.47 3.38 4.40
CA LYS A 105 19.26 4.41 3.69
C LYS A 105 20.70 4.48 4.19
N ASP A 106 20.89 4.42 5.51
CA ASP A 106 22.24 4.41 6.13
C ASP A 106 23.04 3.14 5.73
N SER A 107 22.33 2.05 5.44
CA SER A 107 22.91 0.80 4.92
C SER A 107 23.12 0.79 3.41
N GLY A 108 22.82 1.88 2.70
CA GLY A 108 22.96 1.99 1.24
C GLY A 108 21.88 1.25 0.44
N ILE A 109 20.78 0.84 1.09
CA ILE A 109 19.63 0.21 0.44
C ILE A 109 18.76 1.30 -0.18
N LYS A 110 18.38 1.13 -1.44
CA LYS A 110 17.44 2.02 -2.11
C LYS A 110 16.02 1.85 -1.56
N VAL A 111 15.28 2.94 -1.44
CA VAL A 111 13.92 2.94 -0.90
C VAL A 111 12.95 3.47 -1.93
N GLY A 112 11.92 2.70 -2.27
CA GLY A 112 10.87 3.10 -3.19
C GLY A 112 9.49 2.92 -2.60
N LEU A 113 8.51 3.68 -3.12
CA LEU A 113 7.09 3.47 -2.86
C LEU A 113 6.43 2.76 -4.03
N GLY A 114 5.57 1.78 -3.75
CA GLY A 114 4.75 1.07 -4.73
C GLY A 114 3.30 0.96 -4.25
N SER A 115 2.47 2.00 -4.49
CA SER A 115 1.12 2.10 -3.96
C SER A 115 0.04 2.16 -5.05
N ALA A 116 -1.14 1.59 -4.77
CA ALA A 116 -2.33 1.74 -5.62
C ALA A 116 -3.01 3.11 -5.44
N SER A 117 -2.67 3.86 -4.40
CA SER A 117 -3.25 5.17 -4.10
C SER A 117 -2.76 6.24 -5.07
N LYS A 118 -3.70 7.04 -5.60
CA LYS A 118 -3.37 8.23 -6.41
C LYS A 118 -3.00 9.47 -5.58
N ASN A 119 -3.08 9.36 -4.26
CA ASN A 119 -2.82 10.46 -3.34
C ASN A 119 -1.51 10.27 -2.55
N SER A 120 -0.69 9.27 -2.91
CA SER A 120 0.50 8.86 -2.16
C SER A 120 1.49 9.99 -1.92
N THR A 121 1.81 10.77 -2.96
CA THR A 121 2.75 11.89 -2.84
C THR A 121 2.25 12.93 -1.82
N MET A 122 0.96 13.30 -1.87
CA MET A 122 0.36 14.23 -0.93
C MET A 122 0.42 13.71 0.51
N ILE A 123 0.15 12.42 0.74
CA ILE A 123 0.25 11.80 2.07
C ILE A 123 1.69 11.88 2.57
N LEU A 124 2.67 11.46 1.76
CA LEU A 124 4.09 11.51 2.14
C LEU A 124 4.57 12.94 2.45
N GLU A 125 4.07 13.94 1.73
CA GLU A 125 4.35 15.35 2.03
C GLU A 125 3.77 15.76 3.38
N LYS A 126 2.50 15.41 3.67
CA LYS A 126 1.82 15.75 4.92
C LYS A 126 2.51 15.16 6.15
N ILE A 127 2.97 13.93 6.06
CA ILE A 127 3.69 13.26 7.15
C ILE A 127 5.20 13.55 7.13
N ASN A 128 5.68 14.39 6.18
CA ASN A 128 7.09 14.76 6.00
C ASN A 128 8.03 13.56 5.78
N MET A 129 7.57 12.57 4.99
CA MET A 129 8.39 11.39 4.65
C MET A 129 8.82 11.33 3.18
N LEU A 130 8.41 12.29 2.33
CA LEU A 130 8.69 12.27 0.90
C LEU A 130 10.20 12.14 0.60
N HIS A 131 11.05 12.79 1.38
CA HIS A 131 12.51 12.83 1.20
C HIS A 131 13.23 11.51 1.44
N TYR A 132 12.56 10.52 2.05
CA TYR A 132 13.14 9.19 2.26
C TYR A 132 13.15 8.34 0.99
N PHE A 133 12.26 8.61 0.04
CA PHE A 133 12.02 7.76 -1.12
C PHE A 133 12.88 8.16 -2.33
N ASP A 134 13.61 7.20 -2.87
CA ASP A 134 14.41 7.36 -4.09
C ASP A 134 13.52 7.28 -5.35
N CYS A 135 12.36 6.60 -5.26
CA CYS A 135 11.32 6.60 -6.29
C CYS A 135 9.93 6.47 -5.69
N ILE A 136 8.92 6.94 -6.41
CA ILE A 136 7.51 6.81 -6.06
C ILE A 136 6.74 6.34 -7.28
N VAL A 137 6.20 5.14 -7.22
CA VAL A 137 5.25 4.60 -8.20
C VAL A 137 3.90 4.51 -7.53
N ASP A 138 2.98 5.36 -7.93
CA ASP A 138 1.65 5.46 -7.38
C ASP A 138 0.55 5.11 -8.41
N GLY A 139 -0.72 5.16 -8.00
CA GLY A 139 -1.86 4.84 -8.85
C GLY A 139 -2.06 5.76 -10.07
N ASN A 140 -1.26 6.83 -10.22
CA ASN A 140 -1.25 7.68 -11.41
C ASN A 140 -0.25 7.19 -12.47
N LYS A 141 0.72 6.38 -12.07
CA LYS A 141 1.80 5.88 -12.93
C LYS A 141 1.55 4.47 -13.48
N ILE A 142 0.50 3.77 -13.05
CA ILE A 142 0.20 2.38 -13.43
C ILE A 142 -1.10 2.28 -14.21
N GLU A 143 -1.17 1.30 -15.08
CA GLU A 143 -2.37 0.91 -15.82
C GLU A 143 -3.11 -0.23 -15.10
N ASN A 144 -2.36 -1.21 -14.58
CA ASN A 144 -2.88 -2.37 -13.90
C ASN A 144 -2.62 -2.29 -12.39
N ALA A 145 -3.69 -2.40 -11.59
CA ALA A 145 -3.59 -2.41 -10.14
C ALA A 145 -3.20 -3.80 -9.62
N LYS A 146 -2.69 -3.87 -8.38
CA LYS A 146 -2.47 -5.13 -7.65
C LYS A 146 -3.71 -6.03 -7.76
N PRO A 147 -3.57 -7.33 -8.04
CA PRO A 147 -2.37 -8.15 -7.92
C PRO A 147 -1.46 -8.17 -9.14
N ASP A 148 -1.65 -7.29 -10.13
CA ASP A 148 -0.69 -7.13 -11.22
C ASP A 148 0.65 -6.60 -10.66
N PRO A 149 1.81 -7.13 -11.09
CA PRO A 149 3.12 -6.74 -10.57
C PRO A 149 3.60 -5.37 -11.04
N GLU A 150 2.87 -4.68 -11.90
CA GLU A 150 3.31 -3.46 -12.60
C GLU A 150 3.89 -2.40 -11.65
N VAL A 151 3.23 -2.16 -10.52
CA VAL A 151 3.66 -1.13 -9.55
C VAL A 151 5.04 -1.40 -8.99
N PHE A 152 5.34 -2.65 -8.66
CA PHE A 152 6.64 -3.03 -8.10
C PHE A 152 7.72 -3.19 -9.17
N LEU A 153 7.38 -3.73 -10.35
CA LEU A 153 8.31 -3.81 -11.48
C LEU A 153 8.73 -2.41 -11.95
N LYS A 154 7.81 -1.45 -12.02
CA LYS A 154 8.14 -0.04 -12.30
C LYS A 154 9.03 0.56 -11.21
N GLY A 155 8.74 0.27 -9.93
CA GLY A 155 9.57 0.71 -8.81
C GLY A 155 11.00 0.20 -8.91
N ALA A 156 11.20 -1.09 -9.16
CA ALA A 156 12.52 -1.68 -9.37
C ALA A 156 13.24 -1.04 -10.56
N ALA A 157 12.54 -0.82 -11.67
CA ALA A 157 13.10 -0.16 -12.86
C ALA A 157 13.53 1.29 -12.57
N GLU A 158 12.70 2.11 -11.88
CA GLU A 158 13.06 3.47 -11.48
C GLU A 158 14.28 3.50 -10.54
N LEU A 159 14.45 2.47 -9.69
CA LEU A 159 15.62 2.31 -8.81
C LEU A 159 16.85 1.73 -9.53
N ASN A 160 16.74 1.31 -10.79
CA ASN A 160 17.74 0.57 -11.55
C ASN A 160 18.16 -0.73 -10.86
N MET A 161 17.19 -1.50 -10.37
CA MET A 161 17.40 -2.79 -9.71
C MET A 161 16.68 -3.91 -10.44
N SER A 162 17.28 -5.11 -10.42
CA SER A 162 16.58 -6.33 -10.84
C SER A 162 15.58 -6.75 -9.78
N PRO A 163 14.40 -7.30 -10.15
CA PRO A 163 13.39 -7.73 -9.20
C PRO A 163 13.90 -8.65 -8.10
N GLU A 164 14.78 -9.59 -8.42
CA GLU A 164 15.39 -10.52 -7.48
C GLU A 164 16.25 -9.85 -6.40
N ASN A 165 16.67 -8.60 -6.60
CA ASN A 165 17.41 -7.80 -5.63
C ASN A 165 16.51 -6.85 -4.83
N CYS A 166 15.18 -6.99 -4.96
CA CYS A 166 14.20 -6.17 -4.29
C CYS A 166 13.42 -6.96 -3.23
N ALA A 167 13.10 -6.30 -2.12
CA ALA A 167 12.13 -6.77 -1.15
C ALA A 167 10.93 -5.81 -1.11
N VAL A 168 9.72 -6.35 -0.95
CA VAL A 168 8.47 -5.58 -0.86
C VAL A 168 7.89 -5.72 0.54
N PHE A 169 7.43 -4.61 1.12
CA PHE A 169 6.69 -4.56 2.38
C PHE A 169 5.23 -4.23 2.09
N GLU A 170 4.30 -5.08 2.53
CA GLU A 170 2.89 -5.06 2.15
C GLU A 170 1.95 -5.58 3.25
N ASP A 171 0.76 -4.99 3.36
CA ASP A 171 -0.26 -5.42 4.35
C ASP A 171 -1.47 -6.13 3.72
N ALA A 172 -1.59 -6.14 2.39
CA ALA A 172 -2.76 -6.65 1.67
C ALA A 172 -2.45 -7.89 0.83
N ILE A 173 -3.41 -8.83 0.74
CA ILE A 173 -3.28 -10.06 -0.06
C ILE A 173 -2.94 -9.73 -1.52
N ALA A 174 -3.64 -8.77 -2.12
CA ALA A 174 -3.40 -8.39 -3.51
C ALA A 174 -1.98 -7.84 -3.75
N GLY A 175 -1.40 -7.15 -2.75
CA GLY A 175 -0.03 -6.67 -2.85
C GLY A 175 1.02 -7.75 -2.63
N ILE A 176 0.77 -8.71 -1.72
CA ILE A 176 1.59 -9.91 -1.57
C ILE A 176 1.65 -10.69 -2.89
N GLU A 177 0.51 -10.87 -3.56
CA GLU A 177 0.44 -11.53 -4.86
C GLU A 177 1.20 -10.74 -5.94
N ALA A 178 1.05 -9.41 -5.96
CA ALA A 178 1.78 -8.55 -6.89
C ALA A 178 3.31 -8.65 -6.70
N ALA A 179 3.81 -8.64 -5.46
CA ALA A 179 5.23 -8.79 -5.16
C ALA A 179 5.78 -10.15 -5.62
N ARG A 180 5.04 -11.22 -5.37
CA ARG A 180 5.39 -12.57 -5.82
C ARG A 180 5.39 -12.68 -7.35
N ASN A 181 4.37 -12.13 -8.01
CA ASN A 181 4.28 -12.08 -9.47
C ASN A 181 5.42 -11.26 -10.09
N ALA A 182 5.96 -10.27 -9.35
CA ALA A 182 7.15 -9.52 -9.72
C ALA A 182 8.46 -10.30 -9.52
N GLY A 183 8.44 -11.46 -8.85
CA GLY A 183 9.66 -12.22 -8.52
C GLY A 183 10.50 -11.58 -7.41
N MET A 184 9.88 -10.80 -6.51
CA MET A 184 10.54 -10.11 -5.40
C MET A 184 10.32 -10.86 -4.09
N VAL A 185 11.23 -10.70 -3.12
CA VAL A 185 11.02 -11.15 -1.75
C VAL A 185 9.86 -10.35 -1.14
N CYS A 186 8.88 -11.04 -0.58
CA CYS A 186 7.67 -10.44 -0.06
C CYS A 186 7.60 -10.52 1.47
N ILE A 187 7.52 -9.37 2.13
CA ILE A 187 7.43 -9.22 3.58
C ILE A 187 6.06 -8.65 3.92
N GLY A 188 5.22 -9.47 4.54
CA GLY A 188 3.90 -9.08 5.02
C GLY A 188 3.99 -8.29 6.32
N ILE A 189 3.25 -7.19 6.42
CA ILE A 189 3.09 -6.40 7.64
C ILE A 189 1.68 -6.60 8.16
N GLY A 190 1.53 -7.31 9.29
CA GLY A 190 0.22 -7.62 9.89
C GLY A 190 0.09 -9.05 10.38
N SER A 191 -1.07 -9.68 10.13
CA SER A 191 -1.40 -11.00 10.63
C SER A 191 -0.85 -12.11 9.73
N VAL A 192 -0.14 -13.07 10.34
CA VAL A 192 0.34 -14.30 9.66
C VAL A 192 -0.82 -15.09 9.04
N THR A 193 -1.98 -15.10 9.67
CA THR A 193 -3.14 -15.83 9.15
C THR A 193 -3.72 -15.21 7.88
N THR A 194 -3.59 -13.89 7.72
CA THR A 194 -4.06 -13.17 6.53
C THR A 194 -3.01 -13.18 5.42
N LEU A 195 -1.74 -13.02 5.78
CA LEU A 195 -0.63 -12.84 4.84
C LEU A 195 0.24 -14.09 4.68
N GLN A 196 -0.36 -15.28 4.82
CA GLN A 196 0.32 -16.58 4.79
C GLN A 196 1.11 -16.86 3.50
N ASN A 197 0.83 -16.14 2.42
CA ASN A 197 1.55 -16.26 1.14
C ASN A 197 2.78 -15.36 1.04
N ALA A 198 3.07 -14.52 2.05
CA ALA A 198 4.33 -13.78 2.12
C ALA A 198 5.49 -14.70 2.51
N ASP A 199 6.70 -14.36 2.05
CA ASP A 199 7.91 -15.12 2.41
C ASP A 199 8.26 -14.93 3.90
N LEU A 200 7.94 -13.76 4.45
CA LEU A 200 8.11 -13.40 5.85
C LEU A 200 6.93 -12.56 6.30
N VAL A 201 6.45 -12.72 7.52
CA VAL A 201 5.40 -11.86 8.10
C VAL A 201 5.88 -11.27 9.41
N MET A 202 5.62 -9.96 9.61
CA MET A 202 5.90 -9.20 10.82
C MET A 202 4.64 -8.45 11.25
N SER A 203 4.44 -8.30 12.54
CA SER A 203 3.27 -7.56 13.07
C SER A 203 3.39 -6.04 12.91
N SER A 204 4.62 -5.49 12.95
CA SER A 204 4.94 -4.07 12.82
C SER A 204 6.44 -3.88 12.58
N PHE A 205 6.88 -2.63 12.42
CA PHE A 205 8.31 -2.29 12.35
C PHE A 205 8.95 -2.01 13.73
N GLU A 206 8.18 -2.05 14.83
CA GLU A 206 8.72 -1.80 16.17
C GLU A 206 9.79 -2.82 16.56
N GLY A 207 10.98 -2.31 16.91
CA GLY A 207 12.11 -3.15 17.31
C GLY A 207 12.71 -3.99 16.19
N ILE A 208 12.28 -3.80 14.95
CA ILE A 208 12.82 -4.49 13.78
C ILE A 208 13.96 -3.67 13.18
N THR A 209 15.08 -4.35 12.88
CA THR A 209 16.22 -3.77 12.17
C THR A 209 16.40 -4.44 10.81
N TRP A 210 17.09 -3.75 9.92
CA TRP A 210 17.44 -4.33 8.61
C TRP A 210 18.27 -5.61 8.76
N GLN A 211 19.15 -5.68 9.76
CA GLN A 211 19.93 -6.87 10.02
C GLN A 211 19.05 -8.10 10.34
N ILE A 212 18.00 -7.91 11.18
CA ILE A 212 17.06 -8.99 11.52
C ILE A 212 16.34 -9.48 10.25
N ILE A 213 15.88 -8.56 9.39
CA ILE A 213 15.20 -8.92 8.14
C ILE A 213 16.14 -9.67 7.21
N LYS A 214 17.36 -9.17 7.01
CA LYS A 214 18.37 -9.78 6.17
C LYS A 214 18.72 -11.22 6.61
N GLU A 215 18.86 -11.45 7.91
CA GLU A 215 19.10 -12.79 8.45
C GLU A 215 17.92 -13.73 8.19
N LYS A 216 16.68 -13.26 8.36
CA LYS A 216 15.49 -14.06 8.08
C LYS A 216 15.35 -14.39 6.59
N ILE A 217 15.59 -13.42 5.68
CA ILE A 217 15.57 -13.64 4.24
C ILE A 217 16.62 -14.67 3.82
N ASN A 218 17.82 -14.61 4.38
CA ASN A 218 18.89 -15.55 4.06
C ASN A 218 18.60 -17.00 4.52
N ASN A 219 17.63 -17.20 5.39
CA ASN A 219 17.20 -18.51 5.91
C ASN A 219 15.93 -19.04 5.22
N LEU A 220 15.35 -18.32 4.23
CA LEU A 220 14.27 -18.79 3.37
C LEU A 220 14.79 -19.82 2.33
#